data_60c6515f9dd593b8c64b74d41d8994c4
#
_entry.id   60c6515f9dd593b8c64b74d41d8994c4
#
_cell.length_a   1.000
_cell.length_b   1.000
_cell.length_c   1.000
_cell.angle_alpha   90.00
_cell.angle_beta   90.00
_cell.angle_gamma   90.00
#
_symmetry.space_group_name_H-M   'P 1'
#
loop_
_entity.id
_entity.type
_entity.pdbx_description
1 polymer ?
#
loop_
_entity_poly.entity_id
_entity_poly.type
_entity_poly.pdbx_seq_one_letter_code
_entity_poly.pdbx_strand_id
1 'polypeptide(L)'
;MSQQDNGKLIATAVGAAAAGATLAVMAMKMMDKQGNNNNNATTNGYRRYPYYDDPIHRRDLPNVIMNDPSMLMTDPSERSGSIGHGQTGMTRSDSDNLLFPHNHEEKMRRRIATRYTIEEENILPRDSVTVRVPATSANVGPGYDCIGIAVDLWSEVTVSRAETFEITAEGEGAESMPKDDSNYLVVGCKAAFEAAGKPLPTLKYHVVSRIPYARGLGSSSAAIVAGIVAGLVLAGHRLPCWGSEALLQIAAGIEGHPDNVAPVIYGGIQLGIHNGTRWVTERVQSPPGLQMVMFIPDFVGKTSDARGVLPPTVTRADAAFNIGRAAFLVHAFATNNLDNLRWGVQDKLHQPQRGDKLYKYLYPMIEAAENAGACCAYLSGAGPTVMALTSGASGDIFAQREKERTDILVAKAMIQCAKDFGVDGKLLVTNVVSEGARVVKVVPPFSTGEITYRDNI
;
A
#
# COMPACT_ATOMS: atom_id res chain seq x y z
N MET A 1 -15.97 -35.80 -7.11
CA MET A 1 -15.23 -35.35 -5.92
C MET A 1 -16.24 -34.65 -5.03
N SER A 2 -16.37 -35.06 -3.79
CA SER A 2 -17.52 -34.79 -2.91
C SER A 2 -17.41 -33.44 -2.21
N GLN A 3 -18.55 -32.87 -1.82
CA GLN A 3 -18.65 -31.63 -1.01
C GLN A 3 -17.78 -31.60 0.28
N GLN A 4 -17.30 -32.76 0.73
CA GLN A 4 -16.43 -32.86 1.92
C GLN A 4 -15.01 -32.36 1.70
N ASP A 5 -14.48 -32.36 0.46
CA ASP A 5 -13.10 -31.93 0.20
C ASP A 5 -12.98 -30.41 0.14
N ASN A 6 -14.05 -29.71 -0.29
CA ASN A 6 -14.05 -28.25 -0.31
C ASN A 6 -14.12 -27.63 1.10
N GLY A 7 -14.81 -28.27 2.03
CA GLY A 7 -14.87 -27.82 3.41
C GLY A 7 -13.52 -27.89 4.15
N LYS A 8 -12.71 -28.90 3.83
CA LYS A 8 -11.37 -29.05 4.44
C LYS A 8 -10.37 -28.03 3.90
N LEU A 9 -10.44 -27.69 2.61
CA LEU A 9 -9.56 -26.65 2.03
C LEU A 9 -9.88 -25.26 2.57
N ILE A 10 -11.17 -24.94 2.75
CA ILE A 10 -11.61 -23.67 3.32
C ILE A 10 -11.22 -23.57 4.80
N ALA A 11 -11.38 -24.65 5.56
CA ALA A 11 -10.97 -24.69 6.95
C ALA A 11 -9.44 -24.54 7.12
N THR A 12 -8.65 -25.05 6.18
CA THR A 12 -7.19 -24.94 6.22
C THR A 12 -6.73 -23.50 5.85
N ALA A 13 -7.41 -22.84 4.91
CA ALA A 13 -7.10 -21.45 4.55
C ALA A 13 -7.49 -20.47 5.66
N VAL A 14 -8.65 -20.65 6.29
CA VAL A 14 -9.10 -19.86 7.44
C VAL A 14 -8.23 -20.12 8.67
N GLY A 15 -7.81 -21.36 8.90
CA GLY A 15 -6.87 -21.72 9.96
C GLY A 15 -5.49 -21.08 9.79
N ALA A 16 -4.97 -21.00 8.56
CA ALA A 16 -3.70 -20.35 8.25
C ALA A 16 -3.77 -18.82 8.42
N ALA A 17 -4.87 -18.19 8.03
CA ALA A 17 -5.08 -16.76 8.21
C ALA A 17 -5.25 -16.40 9.70
N ALA A 18 -6.00 -17.21 10.46
CA ALA A 18 -6.15 -17.02 11.90
C ALA A 18 -4.83 -17.26 12.66
N ALA A 19 -4.04 -18.25 12.25
CA ALA A 19 -2.71 -18.50 12.83
C ALA A 19 -1.73 -17.38 12.53
N GLY A 20 -1.78 -16.77 11.32
CA GLY A 20 -0.99 -15.62 10.95
C GLY A 20 -1.34 -14.39 11.79
N ALA A 21 -2.62 -14.10 11.98
CA ALA A 21 -3.09 -13.00 12.81
C ALA A 21 -2.71 -13.21 14.30
N THR A 22 -2.82 -14.41 14.81
CA THR A 22 -2.43 -14.74 16.19
C THR A 22 -0.94 -14.59 16.41
N LEU A 23 -0.10 -14.99 15.44
CA LEU A 23 1.34 -14.80 15.48
C LEU A 23 1.72 -13.31 15.42
N ALA A 24 1.05 -12.51 14.59
CA ALA A 24 1.27 -11.06 14.51
C ALA A 24 0.91 -10.38 15.83
N VAL A 25 -0.21 -10.74 16.45
CA VAL A 25 -0.63 -10.22 17.76
C VAL A 25 0.30 -10.71 18.89
N MET A 26 0.80 -11.95 18.83
CA MET A 26 1.82 -12.42 19.76
C MET A 26 3.15 -11.68 19.60
N ALA A 27 3.58 -11.39 18.38
CA ALA A 27 4.77 -10.60 18.10
C ALA A 27 4.63 -9.17 18.67
N MET A 28 3.47 -8.52 18.51
CA MET A 28 3.20 -7.21 19.10
C MET A 28 3.22 -7.24 20.64
N LYS A 29 2.63 -8.26 21.27
CA LYS A 29 2.67 -8.44 22.75
C LYS A 29 4.07 -8.74 23.28
N MET A 30 4.92 -9.39 22.47
CA MET A 30 6.34 -9.60 22.82
C MET A 30 7.14 -8.32 22.70
N MET A 31 6.85 -7.45 21.74
CA MET A 31 7.51 -6.14 21.58
C MET A 31 7.20 -5.20 22.74
N ASP A 32 5.97 -5.15 23.23
CA ASP A 32 5.58 -4.37 24.41
C ASP A 32 6.26 -4.86 25.69
N LYS A 33 6.49 -6.17 25.84
CA LYS A 33 7.21 -6.73 26.99
C LYS A 33 8.72 -6.50 26.93
N GLN A 34 9.31 -6.36 25.73
CA GLN A 34 10.76 -6.10 25.60
C GLN A 34 11.12 -4.62 25.80
N GLY A 35 10.19 -3.70 25.62
CA GLY A 35 10.38 -2.27 25.90
C GLY A 35 10.60 -1.95 27.38
N ASN A 36 10.24 -2.84 28.28
CA ASN A 36 10.28 -2.60 29.73
C ASN A 36 11.41 -3.32 30.49
N ASN A 37 12.31 -4.05 29.82
CA ASN A 37 13.30 -4.89 30.50
C ASN A 37 14.73 -4.85 29.91
N ASN A 38 15.22 -3.72 29.42
CA ASN A 38 16.63 -3.62 29.00
C ASN A 38 17.43 -2.57 29.76
N ASN A 39 17.68 -2.87 31.03
CA ASN A 39 18.95 -2.54 31.67
C ASN A 39 19.61 -3.88 32.05
N ASN A 40 20.71 -4.20 31.38
CA ASN A 40 21.58 -5.38 31.52
C ASN A 40 21.20 -6.59 30.62
N ALA A 41 21.96 -6.74 29.53
CA ALA A 41 22.53 -8.04 29.16
C ALA A 41 23.43 -7.97 27.92
N THR A 42 24.57 -8.42 28.11
CA THR A 42 25.66 -8.98 27.29
C THR A 42 25.29 -9.52 25.91
N THR A 43 26.17 -9.14 25.01
CA THR A 43 26.41 -9.58 23.63
C THR A 43 26.21 -11.07 23.37
N ASN A 44 25.42 -11.40 22.35
CA ASN A 44 25.58 -12.63 21.58
C ASN A 44 25.31 -12.40 20.09
N GLY A 45 26.37 -12.46 19.33
CA GLY A 45 26.61 -13.14 18.07
C GLY A 45 25.68 -12.91 16.90
N TYR A 46 25.56 -11.70 16.35
CA TYR A 46 25.22 -11.51 14.95
C TYR A 46 26.46 -10.95 14.21
N ARG A 47 26.91 -11.67 13.18
CA ARG A 47 27.97 -11.18 12.28
C ARG A 47 27.46 -9.88 11.62
N ARG A 48 28.02 -8.77 12.06
CA ARG A 48 27.85 -7.48 11.39
C ARG A 48 28.56 -7.53 10.05
N TYR A 49 27.91 -7.09 9.01
CA TYR A 49 28.56 -6.88 7.72
C TYR A 49 29.66 -5.82 7.89
N PRO A 50 30.90 -6.04 7.37
CA PRO A 50 32.07 -5.20 7.67
C PRO A 50 32.00 -3.76 7.17
N TYR A 51 30.99 -3.41 6.39
CA TYR A 51 30.86 -2.08 5.77
C TYR A 51 30.32 -0.97 6.70
N TYR A 52 29.82 -1.31 7.88
CA TYR A 52 29.22 -0.32 8.80
C TYR A 52 30.14 0.13 9.93
N ASP A 53 31.30 -0.48 10.11
CA ASP A 53 32.24 -0.17 11.20
C ASP A 53 33.55 0.49 10.71
N ASP A 54 33.57 1.10 9.51
CA ASP A 54 34.73 1.85 9.04
C ASP A 54 34.87 3.17 9.83
N PRO A 55 35.97 3.36 10.59
CA PRO A 55 36.18 4.57 11.39
C PRO A 55 36.27 5.86 10.57
N ILE A 56 36.53 5.77 9.27
CA ILE A 56 36.61 6.93 8.38
C ILE A 56 35.23 7.58 8.16
N HIS A 57 34.15 6.79 8.11
CA HIS A 57 32.80 7.34 7.98
C HIS A 57 32.22 7.92 9.27
N ARG A 58 32.81 7.68 10.42
CA ARG A 58 32.38 8.31 11.68
C ARG A 58 32.94 9.71 11.91
N ARG A 59 34.02 10.10 11.21
CA ARG A 59 34.66 11.41 11.41
C ARG A 59 33.99 12.56 10.69
N ASP A 60 33.21 12.30 9.65
CA ASP A 60 32.58 13.33 8.81
C ASP A 60 31.10 13.58 9.11
N LEU A 61 30.52 12.85 10.06
CA LEU A 61 29.19 13.16 10.57
C LEU A 61 29.36 14.15 11.73
N PRO A 62 28.93 15.40 11.61
CA PRO A 62 28.92 16.30 12.75
C PRO A 62 28.06 15.67 13.84
N ASN A 63 28.64 15.50 15.02
CA ASN A 63 27.98 15.06 16.26
C ASN A 63 26.92 16.06 16.73
N VAL A 64 26.38 16.82 15.82
CA VAL A 64 25.49 17.94 16.09
C VAL A 64 24.07 17.48 15.77
N ILE A 65 23.23 17.45 16.80
CA ILE A 65 21.80 17.74 16.67
C ILE A 65 20.87 16.52 16.59
N MET A 66 21.28 15.35 17.05
CA MET A 66 20.27 14.30 17.20
C MET A 66 19.53 14.32 18.56
N ASN A 67 20.00 15.09 19.56
CA ASN A 67 19.50 15.00 20.94
C ASN A 67 19.14 16.32 21.65
N ASP A 68 19.19 17.48 20.99
CA ASP A 68 18.83 18.74 21.64
C ASP A 68 17.41 19.20 21.26
N PRO A 69 16.45 19.14 22.22
CA PRO A 69 15.10 19.59 22.02
C PRO A 69 14.93 21.10 21.78
N SER A 70 15.92 21.91 22.18
CA SER A 70 15.86 23.38 22.08
C SER A 70 15.99 23.88 20.64
N MET A 71 16.57 23.08 19.75
CA MET A 71 16.71 23.44 18.33
C MET A 71 15.47 23.21 17.48
N LEU A 72 14.43 22.60 18.01
CA LEU A 72 13.17 22.37 17.30
C LEU A 72 12.19 23.55 17.40
N MET A 73 12.53 24.60 18.16
CA MET A 73 11.68 25.76 18.45
C MET A 73 12.25 27.09 17.97
N THR A 74 13.26 27.11 17.12
CA THR A 74 13.73 28.38 16.55
C THR A 74 12.94 28.78 15.34
N ASP A 75 12.30 29.95 15.42
CA ASP A 75 11.58 30.64 14.37
C ASP A 75 12.45 30.75 13.10
N PRO A 76 11.94 30.40 11.91
CA PRO A 76 12.66 30.54 10.65
C PRO A 76 13.09 31.98 10.32
N SER A 77 12.53 32.99 11.02
CA SER A 77 12.85 34.42 10.80
C SER A 77 14.21 34.87 11.37
N GLU A 78 14.84 34.09 12.27
CA GLU A 78 16.13 34.48 12.87
C GLU A 78 17.38 34.06 12.08
N ARG A 79 17.25 33.50 10.89
CA ARG A 79 18.38 33.10 10.03
C ARG A 79 18.78 34.13 8.97
N SER A 80 18.60 35.41 9.24
CA SER A 80 19.16 36.48 8.37
C SER A 80 20.52 36.95 8.90
N GLY A 81 21.58 36.20 8.60
CA GLY A 81 22.92 36.57 8.96
C GLY A 81 23.98 35.90 8.10
N SER A 82 24.55 36.72 7.15
CA SER A 82 25.73 36.45 6.34
C SER A 82 25.61 35.42 5.20
N ILE A 83 25.28 35.89 4.02
CA ILE A 83 25.52 35.24 2.73
C ILE A 83 27.03 35.38 2.41
N GLY A 84 27.79 34.32 2.73
CA GLY A 84 29.11 34.07 2.16
C GLY A 84 28.97 33.43 0.79
N HIS A 85 29.50 33.99 -0.25
CA HIS A 85 29.62 33.39 -1.57
C HIS A 85 30.49 32.13 -1.49
N GLY A 86 29.92 30.95 -1.74
CA GLY A 86 30.67 29.71 -1.83
C GLY A 86 29.76 28.51 -1.99
N GLN A 87 29.74 27.95 -3.19
CA GLN A 87 29.27 26.65 -3.60
C GLN A 87 27.95 26.14 -2.95
N THR A 88 26.88 26.21 -3.73
CA THR A 88 25.59 25.56 -3.48
C THR A 88 25.71 24.03 -3.63
N GLY A 89 26.36 23.39 -2.66
CA GLY A 89 26.22 21.96 -2.48
C GLY A 89 24.92 21.71 -1.71
N MET A 90 23.96 21.00 -2.30
CA MET A 90 22.77 20.49 -1.60
C MET A 90 23.23 19.73 -0.34
N THR A 91 22.70 20.09 0.82
CA THR A 91 22.94 19.32 2.03
C THR A 91 22.23 17.98 1.93
N ARG A 92 22.73 16.94 2.60
CA ARG A 92 22.12 15.61 2.61
C ARG A 92 20.65 15.66 3.08
N SER A 93 20.28 16.63 3.93
CA SER A 93 18.89 16.83 4.36
C SER A 93 18.00 17.36 3.23
N ASP A 94 18.55 18.17 2.34
CA ASP A 94 17.80 18.73 1.21
C ASP A 94 17.59 17.68 0.12
N SER A 95 18.57 16.80 -0.11
CA SER A 95 18.41 15.67 -1.02
C SER A 95 17.40 14.64 -0.52
N ASP A 96 17.38 14.35 0.78
CA ASP A 96 16.41 13.45 1.39
C ASP A 96 14.98 14.03 1.32
N ASN A 97 14.82 15.33 1.51
CA ASN A 97 13.54 16.01 1.36
C ASN A 97 13.07 16.10 -0.10
N LEU A 98 14.00 16.23 -1.03
CA LEU A 98 13.69 16.31 -2.45
C LEU A 98 13.28 14.93 -3.02
N LEU A 99 13.96 13.87 -2.58
CA LEU A 99 13.74 12.49 -3.07
C LEU A 99 12.60 11.79 -2.33
N PHE A 100 12.41 12.09 -1.04
CA PHE A 100 11.44 11.41 -0.18
C PHE A 100 10.76 12.36 0.82
N PRO A 101 10.06 13.41 0.35
CA PRO A 101 9.51 14.45 1.23
C PRO A 101 8.53 13.90 2.28
N HIS A 102 7.75 12.87 1.93
CA HIS A 102 6.80 12.25 2.85
C HIS A 102 7.47 11.41 3.96
N ASN A 103 8.59 10.77 3.66
CA ASN A 103 9.32 9.98 4.65
C ASN A 103 9.92 10.86 5.76
N HIS A 104 10.37 12.07 5.44
CA HIS A 104 10.88 12.99 6.43
C HIS A 104 9.76 13.45 7.39
N GLU A 105 8.64 13.87 6.85
CA GLU A 105 7.47 14.29 7.66
C GLU A 105 6.95 13.14 8.52
N GLU A 106 6.86 11.92 7.99
CA GLU A 106 6.46 10.75 8.74
C GLU A 106 7.46 10.37 9.82
N LYS A 107 8.78 10.42 9.54
CA LYS A 107 9.84 10.21 10.54
C LYS A 107 9.78 11.27 11.64
N MET A 108 9.50 12.52 11.31
CA MET A 108 9.31 13.60 12.30
C MET A 108 8.06 13.36 13.15
N ARG A 109 6.95 12.99 12.53
CA ARG A 109 5.71 12.65 13.25
C ARG A 109 5.93 11.47 14.20
N ARG A 110 6.63 10.42 13.79
CA ARG A 110 7.01 9.27 14.63
C ARG A 110 7.85 9.71 15.83
N ARG A 111 8.84 10.61 15.63
CA ARG A 111 9.68 11.15 16.72
C ARG A 111 8.90 11.98 17.73
N ILE A 112 7.98 12.79 17.28
CA ILE A 112 7.09 13.58 18.15
C ILE A 112 6.19 12.63 18.94
N ALA A 113 5.66 11.62 18.30
CA ALA A 113 4.76 10.64 18.90
C ALA A 113 5.41 9.79 20.00
N THR A 114 6.68 9.39 19.85
CA THR A 114 7.39 8.61 20.89
C THR A 114 7.67 9.39 22.17
N ARG A 115 7.49 10.71 22.17
CA ARG A 115 7.66 11.56 23.37
C ARG A 115 6.37 11.76 24.16
N TYR A 116 5.22 11.55 23.56
CA TYR A 116 3.94 11.65 24.23
C TYR A 116 3.41 10.23 24.49
N THR A 117 3.64 9.71 25.69
CA THR A 117 2.77 8.67 26.25
C THR A 117 1.38 9.28 26.29
N ILE A 118 0.53 8.86 25.35
CA ILE A 118 -0.87 9.23 25.37
C ILE A 118 -1.42 8.45 26.56
N GLU A 119 -1.68 9.15 27.67
CA GLU A 119 -2.53 8.62 28.71
C GLU A 119 -3.81 8.15 28.02
N GLU A 120 -4.27 6.96 28.36
CA GLU A 120 -5.54 6.42 27.88
C GLU A 120 -6.66 7.34 28.43
N GLU A 121 -6.87 8.48 27.77
CA GLU A 121 -8.08 9.25 27.99
C GLU A 121 -9.25 8.34 27.68
N ASN A 122 -10.28 8.37 28.52
CA ASN A 122 -11.54 7.68 28.35
C ASN A 122 -12.14 7.98 26.97
N ILE A 123 -11.71 7.20 25.98
CA ILE A 123 -12.18 7.34 24.61
C ILE A 123 -13.60 6.76 24.61
N LEU A 124 -14.57 7.62 24.40
CA LEU A 124 -15.98 7.24 24.29
C LEU A 124 -16.11 6.14 23.22
N PRO A 125 -16.80 5.04 23.51
CA PRO A 125 -17.07 4.01 22.51
C PRO A 125 -17.78 4.63 21.32
N ARG A 126 -17.38 4.22 20.12
CA ARG A 126 -18.01 4.64 18.87
C ARG A 126 -19.07 3.63 18.47
N ASP A 127 -20.18 4.14 17.91
CA ASP A 127 -21.29 3.32 17.47
C ASP A 127 -21.14 2.95 16.00
N SER A 128 -20.56 3.84 15.20
CA SER A 128 -20.38 3.65 13.76
C SER A 128 -19.15 4.37 13.24
N VAL A 129 -18.52 3.78 12.23
CA VAL A 129 -17.39 4.36 11.50
C VAL A 129 -17.51 4.06 10.03
N THR A 130 -17.22 5.04 9.18
CA THR A 130 -17.08 4.87 7.73
C THR A 130 -15.63 5.10 7.34
N VAL A 131 -15.06 4.12 6.67
CA VAL A 131 -13.67 4.12 6.16
C VAL A 131 -13.70 4.13 4.64
N ARG A 132 -12.87 4.98 4.03
CA ARG A 132 -12.65 5.03 2.60
C ARG A 132 -11.27 4.46 2.30
N VAL A 133 -11.19 3.55 1.33
CA VAL A 133 -9.97 2.82 0.95
C VAL A 133 -9.76 2.86 -0.56
N PRO A 134 -8.50 3.04 -1.03
CA PRO A 134 -8.20 3.04 -2.46
C PRO A 134 -8.02 1.61 -3.00
N ALA A 135 -8.18 1.47 -4.30
CA ALA A 135 -7.70 0.31 -5.06
C ALA A 135 -6.17 0.32 -5.13
N THR A 136 -5.59 -0.80 -5.54
CA THR A 136 -4.14 -0.93 -5.72
C THR A 136 -3.80 -1.72 -6.97
N SER A 137 -2.62 -1.44 -7.53
CA SER A 137 -1.95 -2.26 -8.52
C SER A 137 -0.65 -2.79 -7.92
N ALA A 138 -0.52 -4.09 -7.81
CA ALA A 138 0.58 -4.76 -7.14
C ALA A 138 1.50 -5.48 -8.12
N ASN A 139 2.62 -5.98 -7.62
CA ASN A 139 3.72 -6.63 -8.34
C ASN A 139 4.47 -5.68 -9.28
N VAL A 140 3.82 -4.81 -10.01
CA VAL A 140 4.36 -3.80 -10.93
C VAL A 140 5.56 -4.33 -11.74
N GLY A 141 5.30 -5.35 -12.59
CA GLY A 141 6.34 -6.06 -13.31
C GLY A 141 7.21 -6.93 -12.39
N PRO A 142 8.51 -6.61 -12.21
CA PRO A 142 9.45 -7.45 -11.47
C PRO A 142 9.33 -7.35 -9.94
N GLY A 143 8.48 -6.47 -9.43
CA GLY A 143 8.30 -6.22 -8.00
C GLY A 143 7.35 -7.18 -7.30
N TYR A 144 7.42 -8.48 -7.65
CA TYR A 144 6.58 -9.54 -7.12
C TYR A 144 6.57 -9.55 -5.59
N ASP A 145 5.37 -9.49 -4.98
CA ASP A 145 5.12 -9.43 -3.53
C ASP A 145 5.84 -8.27 -2.81
N CYS A 146 6.29 -7.22 -3.54
CA CYS A 146 7.16 -6.16 -3.01
C CYS A 146 6.70 -4.75 -3.40
N ILE A 147 6.33 -4.51 -4.66
CA ILE A 147 5.99 -3.18 -5.16
C ILE A 147 4.50 -3.06 -5.42
N GLY A 148 3.89 -1.99 -4.88
CA GLY A 148 2.49 -1.68 -5.12
C GLY A 148 2.21 -0.19 -5.26
N ILE A 149 1.15 0.13 -5.97
CA ILE A 149 0.72 1.49 -6.30
C ILE A 149 -0.73 1.68 -5.88
N ALA A 150 -1.03 2.75 -5.15
CA ALA A 150 -2.40 3.15 -4.85
C ALA A 150 -3.04 3.83 -6.06
N VAL A 151 -4.25 3.40 -6.38
CA VAL A 151 -5.02 3.82 -7.56
C VAL A 151 -6.18 4.70 -7.11
N ASP A 152 -6.43 5.81 -7.79
CA ASP A 152 -7.56 6.70 -7.49
C ASP A 152 -8.90 6.10 -7.94
N LEU A 153 -9.25 5.01 -7.27
CA LEU A 153 -10.51 4.28 -7.35
C LEU A 153 -10.86 3.80 -5.95
N TRP A 154 -11.97 4.26 -5.39
CA TRP A 154 -12.24 4.16 -3.97
C TRP A 154 -13.48 3.35 -3.65
N SER A 155 -13.41 2.55 -2.59
CA SER A 155 -14.58 1.95 -1.93
C SER A 155 -14.77 2.54 -0.55
N GLU A 156 -16.00 2.49 -0.05
CA GLU A 156 -16.38 2.95 1.27
C GLU A 156 -17.00 1.80 2.06
N VAL A 157 -16.63 1.70 3.33
CA VAL A 157 -17.11 0.66 4.24
C VAL A 157 -17.60 1.34 5.50
N THR A 158 -18.85 1.09 5.88
CA THR A 158 -19.41 1.51 7.16
C THR A 158 -19.57 0.30 8.06
N VAL A 159 -18.99 0.37 9.25
CA VAL A 159 -19.14 -0.65 10.29
C VAL A 159 -19.83 -0.03 11.49
N SER A 160 -20.87 -0.67 11.98
CA SER A 160 -21.69 -0.18 13.09
C SER A 160 -21.94 -1.28 14.12
N ARG A 161 -22.04 -0.89 15.40
CA ARG A 161 -22.55 -1.79 16.46
C ARG A 161 -24.01 -2.13 16.17
N ALA A 162 -24.37 -3.40 16.37
CA ALA A 162 -25.71 -3.89 16.08
C ALA A 162 -26.09 -5.04 17.04
N GLU A 163 -27.36 -5.37 17.07
CA GLU A 163 -27.85 -6.54 17.80
C GLU A 163 -27.63 -7.84 17.01
N THR A 164 -27.65 -7.76 15.67
CA THR A 164 -27.48 -8.89 14.76
C THR A 164 -26.34 -8.65 13.79
N PHE A 165 -25.59 -9.70 13.47
CA PHE A 165 -24.57 -9.68 12.44
C PHE A 165 -25.22 -9.57 11.06
N GLU A 166 -24.74 -8.65 10.22
CA GLU A 166 -25.19 -8.49 8.86
C GLU A 166 -24.10 -7.90 7.97
N ILE A 167 -24.02 -8.36 6.72
CA ILE A 167 -23.18 -7.75 5.69
C ILE A 167 -24.06 -7.39 4.49
N THR A 168 -24.16 -6.10 4.22
CA THR A 168 -24.80 -5.56 3.02
C THR A 168 -23.75 -4.97 2.08
N ALA A 169 -23.95 -5.06 0.78
CA ALA A 169 -23.03 -4.53 -0.20
C ALA A 169 -23.74 -3.99 -1.43
N GLU A 170 -23.18 -2.94 -2.02
CA GLU A 170 -23.61 -2.32 -3.26
C GLU A 170 -22.41 -2.20 -4.22
N GLY A 171 -22.68 -2.27 -5.53
CA GLY A 171 -21.69 -2.06 -6.59
C GLY A 171 -20.88 -3.31 -6.94
N GLU A 172 -19.60 -3.14 -7.18
CA GLU A 172 -18.70 -4.17 -7.73
C GLU A 172 -18.58 -5.39 -6.82
N GLY A 173 -18.97 -6.57 -7.30
CA GLY A 173 -18.87 -7.82 -6.59
C GLY A 173 -19.82 -7.99 -5.39
N ALA A 174 -20.84 -7.15 -5.25
CA ALA A 174 -21.78 -7.17 -4.13
C ALA A 174 -22.48 -8.54 -3.96
N GLU A 175 -22.78 -9.24 -5.06
CA GLU A 175 -23.39 -10.57 -5.03
C GLU A 175 -22.39 -11.70 -4.78
N SER A 176 -21.11 -11.50 -5.17
CA SER A 176 -20.05 -12.51 -5.05
C SER A 176 -19.29 -12.45 -3.74
N MET A 177 -19.43 -11.37 -2.99
CA MET A 177 -18.77 -11.15 -1.73
C MET A 177 -19.32 -12.10 -0.64
N PRO A 178 -18.48 -12.81 0.13
CA PRO A 178 -18.93 -13.58 1.29
C PRO A 178 -19.73 -12.73 2.27
N LYS A 179 -20.84 -13.26 2.79
CA LYS A 179 -21.72 -12.57 3.75
C LYS A 179 -21.59 -13.14 5.18
N ASP A 180 -20.47 -13.78 5.48
CA ASP A 180 -20.16 -14.44 6.75
C ASP A 180 -18.78 -14.02 7.29
N ASP A 181 -18.33 -14.66 8.34
CA ASP A 181 -17.06 -14.41 9.01
C ASP A 181 -15.81 -14.64 8.14
N SER A 182 -15.96 -15.28 6.98
CA SER A 182 -14.87 -15.46 6.01
C SER A 182 -14.58 -14.19 5.19
N ASN A 183 -15.45 -13.19 5.26
CA ASN A 183 -15.23 -11.93 4.60
C ASN A 183 -13.99 -11.21 5.18
N TYR A 184 -13.07 -10.81 4.32
CA TYR A 184 -11.83 -10.15 4.72
C TYR A 184 -12.03 -8.86 5.52
N LEU A 185 -13.14 -8.17 5.32
CA LEU A 185 -13.55 -7.03 6.14
C LEU A 185 -13.78 -7.44 7.60
N VAL A 186 -14.48 -8.58 7.81
CA VAL A 186 -14.73 -9.12 9.14
C VAL A 186 -13.44 -9.64 9.77
N VAL A 187 -12.62 -10.36 8.99
CA VAL A 187 -11.30 -10.82 9.43
C VAL A 187 -10.43 -9.66 9.91
N GLY A 188 -10.35 -8.58 9.13
CA GLY A 188 -9.61 -7.39 9.51
C GLY A 188 -10.15 -6.72 10.78
N CYS A 189 -11.47 -6.59 10.89
CA CYS A 189 -12.12 -6.01 12.08
C CYS A 189 -11.86 -6.85 13.34
N LYS A 190 -11.97 -8.17 13.24
CA LYS A 190 -11.65 -9.11 14.33
C LYS A 190 -10.19 -8.97 14.78
N ALA A 191 -9.25 -8.96 13.85
CA ALA A 191 -7.83 -8.77 14.15
C ALA A 191 -7.54 -7.44 14.88
N ALA A 192 -8.29 -6.37 14.52
CA ALA A 192 -8.18 -5.08 15.19
C ALA A 192 -8.65 -5.13 16.65
N PHE A 193 -9.78 -5.77 16.93
CA PHE A 193 -10.27 -5.95 18.30
C PHE A 193 -9.34 -6.84 19.14
N GLU A 194 -8.78 -7.90 18.54
CA GLU A 194 -7.76 -8.74 19.17
C GLU A 194 -6.49 -7.94 19.51
N ALA A 195 -5.99 -7.13 18.58
CA ALA A 195 -4.85 -6.25 18.82
C ALA A 195 -5.12 -5.22 19.92
N ALA A 196 -6.36 -4.73 19.99
CA ALA A 196 -6.83 -3.83 21.05
C ALA A 196 -7.04 -4.51 22.40
N GLY A 197 -6.96 -5.85 22.49
CA GLY A 197 -7.26 -6.62 23.70
C GLY A 197 -8.72 -6.54 24.14
N LYS A 198 -9.65 -6.27 23.20
CA LYS A 198 -11.09 -6.11 23.47
C LYS A 198 -11.91 -7.20 22.80
N PRO A 199 -13.03 -7.63 23.39
CA PRO A 199 -13.94 -8.58 22.74
C PRO A 199 -14.61 -7.93 21.55
N LEU A 200 -14.74 -8.67 20.44
CA LEU A 200 -15.47 -8.23 19.25
C LEU A 200 -16.97 -8.20 19.58
N PRO A 201 -17.64 -7.04 19.49
CA PRO A 201 -19.08 -6.95 19.63
C PRO A 201 -19.78 -7.46 18.36
N THR A 202 -21.09 -7.63 18.41
CA THR A 202 -21.89 -7.84 17.21
C THR A 202 -21.88 -6.59 16.34
N LEU A 203 -21.54 -6.76 15.07
CA LEU A 203 -21.37 -5.66 14.12
C LEU A 203 -22.19 -5.89 12.86
N LYS A 204 -22.60 -4.77 12.27
CA LYS A 204 -23.21 -4.68 10.95
C LYS A 204 -22.23 -3.99 10.00
N TYR A 205 -22.10 -4.51 8.79
CA TYR A 205 -21.18 -4.03 7.76
C TYR A 205 -21.97 -3.59 6.53
N HIS A 206 -21.66 -2.41 6.01
CA HIS A 206 -22.23 -1.92 4.76
C HIS A 206 -21.10 -1.48 3.83
N VAL A 207 -21.03 -2.06 2.63
CA VAL A 207 -19.94 -1.85 1.68
C VAL A 207 -20.47 -1.19 0.42
N VAL A 208 -19.97 -0.02 0.07
CA VAL A 208 -20.15 0.61 -1.24
C VAL A 208 -18.91 0.35 -2.06
N SER A 209 -18.94 -0.73 -2.85
CA SER A 209 -17.78 -1.23 -3.59
C SER A 209 -17.73 -0.64 -5.00
N ARG A 210 -16.63 0.07 -5.29
CA ARG A 210 -16.31 0.52 -6.67
C ARG A 210 -15.05 -0.16 -7.18
N ILE A 211 -14.32 -0.87 -6.31
CA ILE A 211 -13.14 -1.64 -6.68
C ILE A 211 -13.58 -2.99 -7.24
N PRO A 212 -13.26 -3.31 -8.51
CA PRO A 212 -13.63 -4.58 -9.12
C PRO A 212 -13.16 -5.79 -8.33
N TYR A 213 -14.11 -6.65 -7.96
CA TYR A 213 -13.84 -7.79 -7.10
C TYR A 213 -13.04 -8.87 -7.83
N ALA A 214 -11.91 -9.30 -7.24
CA ALA A 214 -11.03 -10.33 -7.77
C ALA A 214 -10.57 -10.08 -9.23
N ARG A 215 -10.16 -8.84 -9.53
CA ARG A 215 -9.68 -8.40 -10.85
C ARG A 215 -8.22 -7.93 -10.82
N GLY A 216 -7.45 -8.21 -9.76
CA GLY A 216 -6.06 -7.74 -9.63
C GLY A 216 -5.93 -6.27 -9.23
N LEU A 217 -6.96 -5.70 -8.59
CA LEU A 217 -7.00 -4.32 -8.12
C LEU A 217 -7.06 -4.19 -6.59
N GLY A 218 -6.57 -5.20 -5.87
CA GLY A 218 -6.38 -5.15 -4.42
C GLY A 218 -7.66 -5.13 -3.58
N SER A 219 -8.79 -5.68 -4.08
CA SER A 219 -10.07 -5.67 -3.36
C SER A 219 -10.01 -6.41 -2.00
N SER A 220 -9.22 -7.49 -1.87
CA SER A 220 -9.01 -8.20 -0.60
C SER A 220 -8.29 -7.32 0.42
N SER A 221 -7.17 -6.72 0.01
CA SER A 221 -6.36 -5.85 0.86
C SER A 221 -7.12 -4.58 1.28
N ALA A 222 -7.93 -4.02 0.36
CA ALA A 222 -8.83 -2.91 0.67
C ALA A 222 -9.84 -3.30 1.76
N ALA A 223 -10.43 -4.50 1.68
CA ALA A 223 -11.35 -5.00 2.69
C ALA A 223 -10.64 -5.25 4.05
N ILE A 224 -9.46 -5.91 4.04
CA ILE A 224 -8.66 -6.14 5.25
C ILE A 224 -8.35 -4.82 5.96
N VAL A 225 -7.79 -3.86 5.24
CA VAL A 225 -7.40 -2.56 5.81
C VAL A 225 -8.60 -1.78 6.30
N ALA A 226 -9.70 -1.73 5.53
CA ALA A 226 -10.94 -1.09 5.97
C ALA A 226 -11.46 -1.71 7.27
N GLY A 227 -11.46 -3.04 7.37
CA GLY A 227 -11.85 -3.77 8.57
C GLY A 227 -10.98 -3.45 9.78
N ILE A 228 -9.65 -3.43 9.60
CA ILE A 228 -8.71 -3.11 10.68
C ILE A 228 -8.93 -1.67 11.16
N VAL A 229 -8.98 -0.70 10.24
CA VAL A 229 -9.20 0.71 10.59
C VAL A 229 -10.52 0.90 11.31
N ALA A 230 -11.60 0.32 10.78
CA ALA A 230 -12.93 0.40 11.43
C ALA A 230 -12.92 -0.26 12.80
N GLY A 231 -12.34 -1.45 12.91
CA GLY A 231 -12.25 -2.19 14.17
C GLY A 231 -11.48 -1.44 15.26
N LEU A 232 -10.33 -0.84 14.92
CA LEU A 232 -9.56 -0.03 15.87
C LEU A 232 -10.34 1.20 16.37
N VAL A 233 -11.03 1.91 15.47
CA VAL A 233 -11.87 3.07 15.86
C VAL A 233 -13.02 2.64 16.77
N LEU A 234 -13.72 1.54 16.43
CA LEU A 234 -14.82 1.01 17.26
C LEU A 234 -14.32 0.43 18.59
N ALA A 235 -13.10 -0.09 18.63
CA ALA A 235 -12.45 -0.53 19.87
C ALA A 235 -12.01 0.64 20.76
N GLY A 236 -12.17 1.89 20.31
CA GLY A 236 -11.80 3.09 21.05
C GLY A 236 -10.32 3.43 20.97
N HIS A 237 -9.60 2.92 19.98
CA HIS A 237 -8.25 3.36 19.68
C HIS A 237 -8.30 4.61 18.80
N ARG A 238 -7.63 5.67 19.20
CA ARG A 238 -7.25 6.72 18.26
C ARG A 238 -6.23 6.10 17.32
N LEU A 239 -6.42 6.29 16.00
CA LEU A 239 -5.38 6.02 15.02
C LEU A 239 -4.45 7.23 14.99
N PRO A 240 -3.40 7.25 15.80
CA PRO A 240 -2.38 8.27 15.63
C PRO A 240 -1.70 8.02 14.29
N CYS A 241 -1.14 9.06 13.66
CA CYS A 241 -0.42 8.96 12.39
C CYS A 241 0.69 7.89 12.38
N TRP A 242 1.15 7.45 13.54
CA TRP A 242 2.15 6.40 13.78
C TRP A 242 1.54 5.01 14.05
N GLY A 243 0.23 4.91 14.23
CA GLY A 243 -0.49 3.62 14.25
C GLY A 243 -0.49 2.90 12.91
N SER A 244 -0.12 3.60 11.82
CA SER A 244 0.03 3.03 10.49
C SER A 244 1.07 1.89 10.43
N GLU A 245 2.13 1.92 11.24
CA GLU A 245 3.07 0.80 11.30
C GLU A 245 2.43 -0.46 11.91
N ALA A 246 1.62 -0.32 12.95
CA ALA A 246 0.87 -1.42 13.52
C ALA A 246 -0.18 -1.96 12.53
N LEU A 247 -0.85 -1.07 11.78
CA LEU A 247 -1.75 -1.45 10.69
C LEU A 247 -1.05 -2.34 9.66
N LEU A 248 0.16 -1.95 9.23
CA LEU A 248 0.94 -2.71 8.25
C LEU A 248 1.25 -4.12 8.78
N GLN A 249 1.67 -4.26 10.06
CA GLN A 249 1.97 -5.57 10.62
C GLN A 249 0.75 -6.50 10.62
N ILE A 250 -0.41 -5.98 11.03
CA ILE A 250 -1.65 -6.77 11.07
C ILE A 250 -2.11 -7.11 9.65
N ALA A 251 -2.19 -6.12 8.77
CA ALA A 251 -2.72 -6.30 7.43
C ALA A 251 -1.82 -7.20 6.56
N ALA A 252 -0.50 -6.99 6.57
CA ALA A 252 0.44 -7.82 5.84
C ALA A 252 0.58 -9.22 6.47
N GLY A 253 0.36 -9.36 7.78
CA GLY A 253 0.27 -10.66 8.44
C GLY A 253 -0.92 -11.49 7.97
N ILE A 254 -2.06 -10.86 7.67
CA ILE A 254 -3.25 -11.51 7.13
C ILE A 254 -3.09 -11.84 5.64
N GLU A 255 -2.61 -10.88 4.83
CA GLU A 255 -2.46 -11.01 3.38
C GLU A 255 -1.28 -11.91 2.99
N GLY A 256 -0.22 -11.90 3.78
CA GLY A 256 1.03 -12.63 3.54
C GLY A 256 2.09 -11.85 2.75
N HIS A 257 1.77 -10.66 2.25
CA HIS A 257 2.67 -9.78 1.49
C HIS A 257 2.23 -8.31 1.59
N PRO A 258 3.18 -7.34 1.45
CA PRO A 258 2.89 -5.93 1.70
C PRO A 258 2.43 -5.16 0.47
N ASP A 259 2.61 -5.67 -0.74
CA ASP A 259 2.50 -4.96 -2.02
C ASP A 259 1.11 -4.37 -2.32
N ASN A 260 0.04 -4.94 -1.78
CA ASN A 260 -1.29 -4.38 -1.83
C ASN A 260 -1.66 -3.62 -0.56
N VAL A 261 -1.39 -4.17 0.62
CA VAL A 261 -1.81 -3.53 1.88
C VAL A 261 -1.06 -2.24 2.17
N ALA A 262 0.24 -2.16 1.82
CA ALA A 262 1.01 -0.94 2.04
C ALA A 262 0.46 0.25 1.24
N PRO A 263 0.19 0.16 -0.08
CA PRO A 263 -0.41 1.28 -0.79
C PRO A 263 -1.86 1.56 -0.36
N VAL A 264 -2.65 0.58 0.10
CA VAL A 264 -3.96 0.88 0.71
C VAL A 264 -3.79 1.72 1.97
N ILE A 265 -2.82 1.42 2.84
CA ILE A 265 -2.61 2.13 4.11
C ILE A 265 -2.01 3.52 3.88
N TYR A 266 -0.97 3.60 3.07
CA TYR A 266 -0.13 4.81 2.96
C TYR A 266 -0.39 5.64 1.71
N GLY A 267 -1.02 5.08 0.68
CA GLY A 267 -1.12 5.70 -0.65
C GLY A 267 0.22 5.69 -1.42
N GLY A 268 0.21 6.23 -2.60
CA GLY A 268 1.39 6.37 -3.47
C GLY A 268 1.97 5.05 -3.97
N ILE A 269 3.23 5.09 -4.35
CA ILE A 269 4.02 3.91 -4.72
C ILE A 269 4.75 3.43 -3.47
N GLN A 270 4.56 2.17 -3.10
CA GLN A 270 5.15 1.57 -1.91
C GLN A 270 6.09 0.43 -2.28
N LEU A 271 7.25 0.43 -1.65
CA LEU A 271 8.23 -0.64 -1.69
C LEU A 271 8.26 -1.31 -0.32
N GLY A 272 7.78 -2.55 -0.23
CA GLY A 272 7.63 -3.27 1.04
C GLY A 272 8.44 -4.55 1.09
N ILE A 273 9.02 -4.85 2.24
CA ILE A 273 9.77 -6.07 2.51
C ILE A 273 9.51 -6.58 3.93
N HIS A 274 9.77 -7.85 4.16
CA HIS A 274 9.90 -8.40 5.51
C HIS A 274 11.38 -8.45 5.89
N ASN A 275 11.76 -7.75 6.97
CA ASN A 275 13.17 -7.63 7.38
C ASN A 275 13.65 -8.78 8.30
N GLY A 276 12.88 -9.87 8.36
CA GLY A 276 13.13 -11.01 9.24
C GLY A 276 12.35 -10.97 10.56
N THR A 277 11.94 -9.78 11.00
CA THR A 277 11.17 -9.60 12.25
C THR A 277 9.83 -8.91 12.03
N ARG A 278 9.75 -8.00 11.06
CA ARG A 278 8.53 -7.22 10.78
C ARG A 278 8.48 -6.79 9.32
N TRP A 279 7.28 -6.41 8.88
CA TRP A 279 7.06 -5.75 7.60
C TRP A 279 7.52 -4.30 7.69
N VAL A 280 8.25 -3.84 6.68
CA VAL A 280 8.67 -2.45 6.52
C VAL A 280 8.33 -1.99 5.11
N THR A 281 8.00 -0.72 4.96
CA THR A 281 7.71 -0.12 3.66
C THR A 281 8.32 1.26 3.55
N GLU A 282 8.75 1.59 2.35
CA GLU A 282 9.23 2.93 2.00
C GLU A 282 8.44 3.43 0.78
N ARG A 283 8.09 4.71 0.80
CA ARG A 283 7.41 5.35 -0.31
C ARG A 283 8.42 5.75 -1.38
N VAL A 284 8.14 5.32 -2.61
CA VAL A 284 8.83 5.82 -3.79
C VAL A 284 8.05 7.03 -4.32
N GLN A 285 8.74 8.10 -4.67
CA GLN A 285 8.09 9.28 -5.22
C GLN A 285 7.39 8.94 -6.53
N SER A 286 6.12 9.31 -6.63
CA SER A 286 5.38 9.16 -7.88
C SER A 286 5.77 10.28 -8.85
N PRO A 287 6.09 9.96 -10.10
CA PRO A 287 6.29 10.96 -11.14
C PRO A 287 5.08 11.89 -11.27
N PRO A 288 5.28 13.21 -11.38
CA PRO A 288 4.18 14.15 -11.57
C PRO A 288 3.43 13.86 -12.87
N GLY A 289 2.10 13.89 -12.80
CA GLY A 289 1.23 13.68 -13.95
C GLY A 289 1.13 12.23 -14.44
N LEU A 290 1.70 11.26 -13.73
CA LEU A 290 1.61 9.84 -14.08
C LEU A 290 0.15 9.39 -14.08
N GLN A 291 -0.35 8.92 -15.23
CA GLN A 291 -1.69 8.37 -15.40
C GLN A 291 -1.65 6.87 -15.58
N MET A 292 -2.73 6.23 -15.18
CA MET A 292 -2.94 4.79 -15.24
C MET A 292 -4.12 4.48 -16.17
N VAL A 293 -3.86 3.73 -17.22
CA VAL A 293 -4.88 3.20 -18.14
C VAL A 293 -5.05 1.73 -17.85
N MET A 294 -6.23 1.32 -17.42
CA MET A 294 -6.52 -0.05 -16.98
C MET A 294 -7.53 -0.70 -17.90
N PHE A 295 -7.19 -1.85 -18.47
CA PHE A 295 -8.17 -2.76 -19.03
C PHE A 295 -8.56 -3.81 -18.00
N ILE A 296 -9.82 -3.84 -17.61
CA ILE A 296 -10.37 -4.69 -16.55
C ILE A 296 -11.32 -5.70 -17.19
N PRO A 297 -10.89 -6.96 -17.39
CA PRO A 297 -11.74 -8.00 -17.95
C PRO A 297 -12.98 -8.30 -17.09
N ASP A 298 -14.06 -8.74 -17.71
CA ASP A 298 -15.31 -9.07 -17.01
C ASP A 298 -15.25 -10.37 -16.21
N PHE A 299 -14.26 -11.24 -16.49
CA PHE A 299 -14.08 -12.49 -15.74
C PHE A 299 -13.23 -12.33 -14.48
N VAL A 300 -13.48 -13.15 -13.47
CA VAL A 300 -12.80 -13.16 -12.19
C VAL A 300 -11.48 -13.93 -12.28
N GLY A 301 -10.39 -13.35 -11.76
CA GLY A 301 -9.09 -14.00 -11.58
C GLY A 301 -8.82 -14.31 -10.11
N LYS A 302 -8.84 -15.59 -9.73
CA LYS A 302 -8.52 -15.97 -8.34
C LYS A 302 -7.02 -15.92 -8.10
N THR A 303 -6.61 -15.27 -7.01
CA THR A 303 -5.20 -15.16 -6.61
C THR A 303 -4.57 -16.55 -6.38
N SER A 304 -5.34 -17.52 -5.84
CA SER A 304 -4.89 -18.91 -5.67
C SER A 304 -4.47 -19.55 -6.99
N ASP A 305 -5.27 -19.37 -8.04
CA ASP A 305 -5.02 -19.95 -9.35
C ASP A 305 -3.79 -19.30 -10.00
N ALA A 306 -3.69 -17.97 -9.87
CA ALA A 306 -2.55 -17.21 -10.38
C ALA A 306 -1.23 -17.50 -9.63
N ARG A 307 -1.27 -17.90 -8.36
CA ARG A 307 -0.11 -18.43 -7.64
C ARG A 307 0.18 -19.88 -7.99
N GLY A 308 -0.85 -20.69 -8.19
CA GLY A 308 -0.73 -22.12 -8.54
C GLY A 308 -0.05 -22.41 -9.88
N VAL A 309 -0.02 -21.42 -10.80
CA VAL A 309 0.69 -21.60 -12.09
C VAL A 309 2.18 -21.29 -12.02
N LEU A 310 2.66 -20.70 -10.92
CA LEU A 310 4.06 -20.32 -10.75
C LEU A 310 4.91 -21.53 -10.39
N PRO A 311 6.13 -21.68 -10.94
CA PRO A 311 7.03 -22.74 -10.54
C PRO A 311 7.55 -22.51 -9.11
N PRO A 312 7.81 -23.57 -8.35
CA PRO A 312 8.31 -23.45 -6.97
C PRO A 312 9.76 -22.93 -6.90
N THR A 313 10.50 -22.99 -8.01
CA THR A 313 11.88 -22.54 -8.12
C THR A 313 12.07 -21.70 -9.37
N VAL A 314 13.04 -20.80 -9.33
CA VAL A 314 13.43 -19.97 -10.47
C VAL A 314 14.91 -20.16 -10.79
N THR A 315 15.31 -19.94 -12.04
CA THR A 315 16.71 -19.99 -12.41
C THR A 315 17.48 -18.80 -11.84
N ARG A 316 18.79 -18.96 -11.61
CA ARG A 316 19.64 -17.84 -11.22
C ARG A 316 19.61 -16.71 -12.26
N ALA A 317 19.50 -17.04 -13.54
CA ALA A 317 19.43 -16.07 -14.62
C ALA A 317 18.15 -15.22 -14.52
N ASP A 318 16.99 -15.85 -14.27
CA ASP A 318 15.72 -15.14 -14.13
C ASP A 318 15.68 -14.31 -12.84
N ALA A 319 16.25 -14.83 -11.74
CA ALA A 319 16.40 -14.07 -10.50
C ALA A 319 17.27 -12.81 -10.72
N ALA A 320 18.44 -12.95 -11.36
CA ALA A 320 19.33 -11.84 -11.67
C ALA A 320 18.66 -10.81 -12.61
N PHE A 321 17.90 -11.28 -13.61
CA PHE A 321 17.12 -10.43 -14.48
C PHE A 321 16.14 -9.57 -13.68
N ASN A 322 15.32 -10.19 -12.81
CA ASN A 322 14.31 -9.48 -12.02
C ASN A 322 14.93 -8.51 -11.01
N ILE A 323 16.04 -8.86 -10.35
CA ILE A 323 16.75 -7.95 -9.44
C ILE A 323 17.16 -6.67 -10.19
N GLY A 324 17.77 -6.81 -11.37
CA GLY A 324 18.14 -5.65 -12.18
C GLY A 324 16.96 -4.81 -12.62
N ARG A 325 15.84 -5.45 -13.04
CA ARG A 325 14.62 -4.76 -13.46
C ARG A 325 13.93 -4.04 -12.31
N ALA A 326 13.82 -4.68 -11.15
CA ALA A 326 13.22 -4.06 -9.96
C ALA A 326 14.01 -2.82 -9.50
N ALA A 327 15.35 -2.91 -9.44
CA ALA A 327 16.20 -1.77 -9.14
C ALA A 327 16.03 -0.62 -10.15
N PHE A 328 15.96 -0.98 -11.45
CA PHE A 328 15.80 -0.01 -12.53
C PHE A 328 14.42 0.66 -12.51
N LEU A 329 13.36 -0.09 -12.20
CA LEU A 329 11.99 0.42 -12.04
C LEU A 329 11.90 1.45 -10.89
N VAL A 330 12.44 1.10 -9.72
CA VAL A 330 12.44 2.02 -8.56
C VAL A 330 13.23 3.28 -8.86
N HIS A 331 14.39 3.15 -9.52
CA HIS A 331 15.19 4.28 -9.95
C HIS A 331 14.42 5.17 -10.96
N ALA A 332 13.74 4.57 -11.94
CA ALA A 332 12.97 5.29 -12.94
C ALA A 332 11.86 6.13 -12.30
N PHE A 333 11.11 5.57 -11.35
CA PHE A 333 10.12 6.34 -10.59
C PHE A 333 10.77 7.46 -9.77
N ALA A 334 11.81 7.15 -9.00
CA ALA A 334 12.45 8.12 -8.10
C ALA A 334 13.10 9.30 -8.83
N THR A 335 13.54 9.10 -10.07
CA THR A 335 14.18 10.13 -10.89
C THR A 335 13.28 10.73 -11.96
N ASN A 336 11.99 10.35 -11.98
CA ASN A 336 11.03 10.76 -13.02
C ASN A 336 11.50 10.47 -14.46
N ASN A 337 12.23 9.35 -14.63
CA ASN A 337 12.68 8.91 -15.96
C ASN A 337 11.68 7.90 -16.54
N LEU A 338 10.59 8.41 -17.11
CA LEU A 338 9.48 7.59 -17.60
C LEU A 338 9.87 6.70 -18.78
N ASP A 339 10.85 7.09 -19.59
CA ASP A 339 11.35 6.30 -20.74
C ASP A 339 11.97 4.96 -20.29
N ASN A 340 12.48 4.94 -19.07
CA ASN A 340 13.06 3.73 -18.49
C ASN A 340 12.03 2.75 -17.92
N LEU A 341 10.78 3.16 -17.75
CA LEU A 341 9.75 2.29 -17.18
C LEU A 341 9.50 1.04 -18.01
N ARG A 342 9.51 1.14 -19.35
CA ARG A 342 9.35 -0.02 -20.25
C ARG A 342 10.39 -1.11 -20.04
N TRP A 343 11.60 -0.72 -19.64
CA TRP A 343 12.66 -1.67 -19.30
C TRP A 343 12.50 -2.18 -17.87
N GLY A 344 12.07 -1.28 -16.97
CA GLY A 344 11.90 -1.58 -15.57
C GLY A 344 10.78 -2.58 -15.25
N VAL A 345 9.68 -2.58 -16.01
CA VAL A 345 8.51 -3.46 -15.73
C VAL A 345 8.64 -4.87 -16.31
N GLN A 346 9.72 -5.17 -17.04
CA GLN A 346 9.93 -6.51 -17.57
C GLN A 346 10.14 -7.51 -16.44
N ASP A 347 9.52 -8.67 -16.56
CA ASP A 347 9.49 -9.69 -15.50
C ASP A 347 9.69 -11.10 -16.08
N LYS A 348 10.31 -11.97 -15.30
CA LYS A 348 10.48 -13.40 -15.58
C LYS A 348 9.95 -14.31 -14.47
N LEU A 349 9.43 -13.77 -13.38
CA LEU A 349 9.02 -14.56 -12.21
C LEU A 349 7.56 -14.94 -12.23
N HIS A 350 6.67 -14.08 -12.74
CA HIS A 350 5.23 -14.34 -12.66
C HIS A 350 4.43 -14.02 -13.93
N GLN A 351 4.75 -12.94 -14.65
CA GLN A 351 3.99 -12.54 -15.84
C GLN A 351 4.06 -13.57 -16.97
N PRO A 352 5.22 -14.17 -17.31
CA PRO A 352 5.27 -15.21 -18.36
C PRO A 352 4.35 -16.37 -18.05
N GLN A 353 4.41 -16.92 -16.85
CA GLN A 353 3.63 -18.09 -16.45
C GLN A 353 2.13 -17.80 -16.42
N ARG A 354 1.75 -16.60 -15.95
CA ARG A 354 0.36 -16.14 -15.92
C ARG A 354 -0.16 -15.82 -17.32
N GLY A 355 0.63 -15.16 -18.14
CA GLY A 355 0.32 -14.88 -19.55
C GLY A 355 0.11 -16.15 -20.35
N ASP A 356 1.03 -17.11 -20.24
CA ASP A 356 0.97 -18.36 -21.00
C ASP A 356 -0.18 -19.28 -20.58
N LYS A 357 -0.52 -19.32 -19.29
CA LYS A 357 -1.50 -20.29 -18.79
C LYS A 357 -2.89 -19.69 -18.58
N LEU A 358 -2.99 -18.42 -18.21
CA LEU A 358 -4.25 -17.80 -17.78
C LEU A 358 -4.70 -16.64 -18.69
N TYR A 359 -3.77 -15.79 -19.16
CA TYR A 359 -4.10 -14.52 -19.78
C TYR A 359 -3.39 -14.36 -21.14
N LYS A 360 -3.84 -15.09 -22.15
CA LYS A 360 -3.21 -15.11 -23.50
C LYS A 360 -3.12 -13.74 -24.18
N TYR A 361 -3.97 -12.81 -23.80
CA TYR A 361 -3.97 -11.43 -24.28
C TYR A 361 -2.90 -10.54 -23.59
N LEU A 362 -2.27 -11.00 -22.51
CA LEU A 362 -1.40 -10.17 -21.67
C LEU A 362 -0.27 -9.52 -22.48
N TYR A 363 0.58 -10.29 -23.10
CA TYR A 363 1.72 -9.76 -23.86
C TYR A 363 1.33 -8.99 -25.11
N PRO A 364 0.36 -9.46 -25.94
CA PRO A 364 -0.19 -8.65 -27.03
C PRO A 364 -0.75 -7.30 -26.58
N MET A 365 -1.41 -7.25 -25.41
CA MET A 365 -1.96 -6.02 -24.89
C MET A 365 -0.88 -5.08 -24.35
N ILE A 366 0.16 -5.62 -23.69
CA ILE A 366 1.34 -4.84 -23.28
C ILE A 366 1.98 -4.19 -24.52
N GLU A 367 2.25 -4.98 -25.56
CA GLU A 367 2.83 -4.48 -26.79
C GLU A 367 1.96 -3.43 -27.47
N ALA A 368 0.66 -3.67 -27.57
CA ALA A 368 -0.30 -2.71 -28.13
C ALA A 368 -0.33 -1.37 -27.36
N ALA A 369 -0.29 -1.45 -26.03
CA ALA A 369 -0.25 -0.24 -25.17
C ALA A 369 1.05 0.55 -25.35
N GLU A 370 2.20 -0.12 -25.35
CA GLU A 370 3.51 0.51 -25.54
C GLU A 370 3.67 1.11 -26.93
N ASN A 371 3.20 0.42 -27.98
CA ASN A 371 3.19 0.94 -29.36
C ASN A 371 2.28 2.15 -29.52
N ALA A 372 1.21 2.25 -28.71
CA ALA A 372 0.33 3.42 -28.67
C ALA A 372 0.86 4.58 -27.83
N GLY A 373 2.05 4.45 -27.20
CA GLY A 373 2.75 5.50 -26.47
C GLY A 373 2.68 5.38 -24.95
N ALA A 374 2.28 4.23 -24.40
CA ALA A 374 2.45 3.98 -22.96
C ALA A 374 3.94 3.94 -22.59
N CYS A 375 4.29 4.54 -21.45
CA CYS A 375 5.64 4.44 -20.90
C CYS A 375 6.00 3.00 -20.54
N CYS A 376 5.02 2.23 -20.10
CA CYS A 376 5.11 0.79 -19.86
C CYS A 376 3.70 0.20 -19.67
N ALA A 377 3.62 -1.14 -19.75
CA ALA A 377 2.43 -1.88 -19.35
C ALA A 377 2.79 -3.19 -18.66
N TYR A 378 1.92 -3.68 -17.76
CA TYR A 378 2.17 -4.87 -16.96
C TYR A 378 0.86 -5.48 -16.42
N LEU A 379 0.94 -6.70 -15.91
CA LEU A 379 -0.17 -7.39 -15.24
C LEU A 379 -0.36 -6.83 -13.83
N SER A 380 -1.52 -6.29 -13.53
CA SER A 380 -1.85 -5.75 -12.20
C SER A 380 -2.11 -6.87 -11.19
N GLY A 381 -1.31 -6.96 -10.15
CA GLY A 381 -1.42 -7.97 -9.11
C GLY A 381 -1.36 -9.40 -9.65
N ALA A 382 -2.36 -10.20 -9.29
CA ALA A 382 -2.53 -11.55 -9.82
C ALA A 382 -3.18 -11.58 -11.22
N GLY A 383 -3.64 -10.46 -11.72
CA GLY A 383 -4.49 -10.30 -12.90
C GLY A 383 -5.99 -10.46 -12.56
N PRO A 384 -6.86 -10.44 -13.55
CA PRO A 384 -6.65 -10.37 -15.00
C PRO A 384 -6.39 -8.96 -15.57
N THR A 385 -6.48 -7.90 -14.78
CA THR A 385 -6.30 -6.51 -15.24
C THR A 385 -4.90 -6.28 -15.80
N VAL A 386 -4.82 -5.63 -16.96
CA VAL A 386 -3.60 -5.08 -17.53
C VAL A 386 -3.57 -3.58 -17.27
N MET A 387 -2.45 -3.12 -16.71
CA MET A 387 -2.18 -1.73 -16.38
C MET A 387 -1.18 -1.15 -17.37
N ALA A 388 -1.47 0.00 -17.93
CA ALA A 388 -0.51 0.80 -18.69
C ALA A 388 -0.30 2.14 -17.99
N LEU A 389 0.93 2.62 -17.97
CA LEU A 389 1.31 3.92 -17.41
C LEU A 389 1.60 4.90 -18.55
N THR A 390 1.07 6.11 -18.46
CA THR A 390 1.33 7.18 -19.42
C THR A 390 1.90 8.41 -18.69
N SER A 391 2.65 9.23 -19.40
CA SER A 391 3.27 10.43 -18.84
C SER A 391 2.28 11.53 -18.46
N GLY A 392 0.99 11.30 -18.71
CA GLY A 392 -0.05 12.28 -18.47
C GLY A 392 0.13 13.56 -19.28
N ALA A 393 -0.64 14.57 -18.92
CA ALA A 393 -0.58 15.89 -19.54
C ALA A 393 0.55 16.73 -18.89
N SER A 394 1.81 16.38 -19.11
CA SER A 394 2.93 17.28 -18.78
C SER A 394 3.25 18.16 -19.99
N GLY A 395 3.07 19.46 -19.87
CA GLY A 395 3.37 20.40 -20.93
C GLY A 395 2.43 21.59 -21.00
N ASP A 396 2.64 22.45 -21.98
CA ASP A 396 1.80 23.62 -22.23
C ASP A 396 0.34 23.21 -22.50
N ILE A 397 -0.57 23.72 -21.68
CA ILE A 397 -2.03 23.51 -21.80
C ILE A 397 -2.53 23.79 -23.23
N PHE A 398 -1.92 24.72 -23.96
CA PHE A 398 -2.28 25.06 -25.32
C PHE A 398 -1.82 24.00 -26.34
N ALA A 399 -0.65 23.41 -26.13
CA ALA A 399 -0.14 22.32 -26.98
C ALA A 399 -0.96 21.02 -26.82
N GLN A 400 -1.57 20.82 -25.66
CA GLN A 400 -2.41 19.64 -25.39
C GLN A 400 -3.74 19.63 -26.16
N ARG A 401 -4.25 20.78 -26.57
CA ARG A 401 -5.50 20.90 -27.33
C ARG A 401 -5.36 20.42 -28.78
N GLU A 402 -4.16 20.40 -29.32
CA GLU A 402 -3.88 20.03 -30.71
C GLU A 402 -3.41 18.59 -30.88
N LYS A 403 -2.99 17.92 -29.80
CA LYS A 403 -2.53 16.53 -29.85
C LYS A 403 -3.58 15.59 -29.26
N GLU A 404 -3.81 14.48 -29.93
CA GLU A 404 -4.59 13.39 -29.36
C GLU A 404 -3.90 12.93 -28.05
N ARG A 405 -4.67 12.81 -26.98
CA ARG A 405 -4.17 12.44 -25.66
C ARG A 405 -3.64 11.01 -25.69
N THR A 406 -2.41 10.82 -25.19
CA THR A 406 -1.75 9.51 -25.19
C THR A 406 -2.54 8.46 -24.40
N ASP A 407 -3.19 8.84 -23.30
CA ASP A 407 -4.07 7.95 -22.53
C ASP A 407 -5.25 7.40 -23.35
N ILE A 408 -5.81 8.23 -24.26
CA ILE A 408 -6.90 7.83 -25.17
C ILE A 408 -6.38 6.88 -26.24
N LEU A 409 -5.20 7.13 -26.81
CA LEU A 409 -4.57 6.25 -27.80
C LEU A 409 -4.28 4.87 -27.22
N VAL A 410 -3.67 4.84 -26.04
CA VAL A 410 -3.39 3.61 -25.28
C VAL A 410 -4.70 2.87 -24.98
N ALA A 411 -5.71 3.60 -24.51
CA ALA A 411 -7.01 3.03 -24.21
C ALA A 411 -7.66 2.35 -25.45
N LYS A 412 -7.64 3.03 -26.59
CA LYS A 412 -8.16 2.48 -27.87
C LYS A 412 -7.39 1.21 -28.29
N ALA A 413 -6.06 1.24 -28.19
CA ALA A 413 -5.21 0.09 -28.54
C ALA A 413 -5.48 -1.13 -27.64
N MET A 414 -5.63 -0.91 -26.32
CA MET A 414 -5.96 -1.99 -25.37
C MET A 414 -7.34 -2.58 -25.62
N ILE A 415 -8.35 -1.75 -25.91
CA ILE A 415 -9.70 -2.24 -26.28
C ILE A 415 -9.67 -3.04 -27.58
N GLN A 416 -8.92 -2.57 -28.59
CA GLN A 416 -8.82 -3.31 -29.86
C GLN A 416 -8.16 -4.67 -29.65
N CYS A 417 -7.05 -4.71 -28.90
CA CYS A 417 -6.41 -5.97 -28.55
C CYS A 417 -7.35 -6.91 -27.79
N ALA A 418 -8.12 -6.41 -26.82
CA ALA A 418 -9.10 -7.21 -26.11
C ALA A 418 -10.13 -7.84 -27.03
N LYS A 419 -10.65 -7.09 -28.01
CA LYS A 419 -11.59 -7.58 -29.03
C LYS A 419 -10.96 -8.67 -29.91
N ASP A 420 -9.69 -8.50 -30.31
CA ASP A 420 -8.98 -9.47 -31.12
C ASP A 420 -8.79 -10.82 -30.41
N PHE A 421 -8.74 -10.79 -29.08
CA PHE A 421 -8.68 -11.98 -28.21
C PHE A 421 -10.05 -12.45 -27.71
N GLY A 422 -11.15 -11.78 -28.08
CA GLY A 422 -12.51 -12.12 -27.62
C GLY A 422 -12.68 -11.95 -26.11
N VAL A 423 -12.00 -10.95 -25.51
CA VAL A 423 -12.07 -10.66 -24.08
C VAL A 423 -12.92 -9.41 -23.86
N ASP A 424 -14.07 -9.59 -23.21
CA ASP A 424 -14.91 -8.48 -22.79
C ASP A 424 -14.36 -7.85 -21.51
N GLY A 425 -14.56 -6.55 -21.36
CA GLY A 425 -14.09 -5.81 -20.21
C GLY A 425 -14.36 -4.31 -20.32
N LYS A 426 -14.03 -3.61 -19.26
CA LYS A 426 -14.11 -2.15 -19.19
C LYS A 426 -12.75 -1.51 -19.11
N LEU A 427 -12.69 -0.26 -19.59
CA LEU A 427 -11.47 0.54 -19.52
C LEU A 427 -11.68 1.69 -18.54
N LEU A 428 -10.69 1.93 -17.70
CA LEU A 428 -10.67 3.05 -16.78
C LEU A 428 -9.34 3.79 -16.90
N VAL A 429 -9.41 5.12 -16.96
CA VAL A 429 -8.24 6.00 -16.88
C VAL A 429 -8.31 6.74 -15.56
N THR A 430 -7.23 6.70 -14.79
CA THR A 430 -7.15 7.32 -13.46
C THR A 430 -5.70 7.72 -13.14
N ASN A 431 -5.45 8.10 -11.88
CA ASN A 431 -4.14 8.56 -11.42
C ASN A 431 -3.63 7.72 -10.25
N VAL A 432 -2.36 7.88 -9.94
CA VAL A 432 -1.79 7.45 -8.66
C VAL A 432 -2.32 8.38 -7.58
N VAL A 433 -2.83 7.83 -6.49
CA VAL A 433 -3.28 8.62 -5.34
C VAL A 433 -2.25 8.59 -4.22
N SER A 434 -1.90 9.76 -3.71
CA SER A 434 -0.92 9.91 -2.62
C SER A 434 -1.47 9.56 -1.24
N GLU A 435 -2.80 9.55 -1.09
CA GLU A 435 -3.49 9.25 0.16
C GLU A 435 -3.91 7.78 0.23
N GLY A 436 -3.79 7.20 1.43
CA GLY A 436 -4.28 5.86 1.73
C GLY A 436 -5.65 5.85 2.43
N ALA A 437 -5.90 4.76 3.13
CA ALA A 437 -7.10 4.54 3.91
C ALA A 437 -7.34 5.66 4.93
N ARG A 438 -8.60 6.12 5.02
CA ARG A 438 -8.97 7.20 5.93
C ARG A 438 -10.38 7.02 6.49
N VAL A 439 -10.56 7.46 7.73
CA VAL A 439 -11.89 7.59 8.34
C VAL A 439 -12.55 8.83 7.77
N VAL A 440 -13.73 8.67 7.17
CA VAL A 440 -14.49 9.79 6.58
C VAL A 440 -15.70 10.18 7.42
N LYS A 441 -16.18 9.27 8.28
CA LYS A 441 -17.28 9.54 9.19
C LYS A 441 -17.17 8.66 10.43
N VAL A 442 -17.51 9.21 11.58
CA VAL A 442 -17.58 8.48 12.86
C VAL A 442 -18.73 9.01 13.70
N VAL A 443 -19.40 8.13 14.46
CA VAL A 443 -20.52 8.47 15.34
C VAL A 443 -20.26 7.84 16.71
N PRO A 444 -20.31 8.63 17.80
CA PRO A 444 -20.24 10.09 17.82
C PRO A 444 -18.92 10.61 17.22
N PRO A 445 -18.86 11.87 16.76
CA PRO A 445 -17.66 12.43 16.10
C PRO A 445 -16.46 12.48 17.07
N PHE A 446 -15.24 12.55 16.53
CA PHE A 446 -14.01 12.64 17.33
C PHE A 446 -13.94 13.95 18.14
N SER A 447 -14.56 15.00 17.63
CA SER A 447 -14.64 16.30 18.28
C SER A 447 -16.07 16.82 18.21
N THR A 448 -16.57 17.36 19.32
CA THR A 448 -17.88 18.02 19.41
C THR A 448 -17.77 19.54 19.33
N GLY A 449 -16.57 20.09 19.28
CA GLY A 449 -16.31 21.53 19.15
C GLY A 449 -16.22 21.97 17.71
N GLU A 450 -17.00 22.98 17.32
CA GLU A 450 -16.71 23.75 16.11
C GLU A 450 -15.48 24.61 16.37
N ILE A 451 -14.39 24.36 15.65
CA ILE A 451 -13.27 25.32 15.61
C ILE A 451 -13.69 26.38 14.61
N THR A 452 -14.24 27.48 15.11
CA THR A 452 -14.51 28.65 14.28
C THR A 452 -13.22 29.44 14.09
N TYR A 453 -12.97 29.90 12.87
CA TYR A 453 -11.78 30.70 12.51
C TYR A 453 -11.64 32.02 13.32
N ARG A 454 -12.66 32.34 14.13
CA ARG A 454 -12.71 33.56 14.95
C ARG A 454 -12.05 33.43 16.32
N ASP A 455 -11.72 32.22 16.76
CA ASP A 455 -11.20 31.99 18.11
C ASP A 455 -9.66 32.00 18.18
N ASN A 456 -8.99 32.31 17.06
CA ASN A 456 -7.53 32.38 16.95
C ASN A 456 -7.00 33.77 16.57
N ILE A 457 -7.67 34.85 17.00
CA ILE A 457 -7.13 36.22 16.87
C ILE A 457 -7.02 36.84 18.26
#